data_a18983b9cac64a2c0ce6c18fc6e60a83
#
_entry.id   a18983b9cac64a2c0ce6c18fc6e60a83
#
_cell.length_a   1.000
_cell.length_b   1.000
_cell.length_c   1.000
_cell.angle_alpha   90.00
_cell.angle_beta   90.00
_cell.angle_gamma   90.00
#
_symmetry.space_group_name_H-M   'P 1'
#
loop_
_entity.id
_entity.type
_entity.pdbx_description
1 polymer ?
#
loop_
_entity_poly.entity_id
_entity_poly.type
_entity_poly.pdbx_seq_one_letter_code
_entity_poly.pdbx_strand_id
1 'polypeptide(L)'
;MKTLFLAAAALALSASAPAPGAGEPDLAAIRTAAERFQDVNVAIAEGYMPPPGSPCETAEGMGHGAGEGSMGIHYFRPDLLGITAPPNPRVTGNGTHTDFLNPAILIYEPQADGSLQLVAVENLVFEDAWRAAGHDGPPTFHGRPYEHMVDDPATPMDEAHMFAPHFDRHVWVFRDNPSGVFAPFNPNVHCPSGMASAGHHGH
;
A
#
# COMPACT_ATOMS: atom_id res chain seq x y z
N MET A 1 -4.77 46.75 -45.94
CA MET A 1 -5.31 45.97 -44.82
C MET A 1 -4.19 45.07 -44.30
N LYS A 2 -3.62 45.38 -43.10
CA LYS A 2 -2.54 44.60 -42.48
C LYS A 2 -3.16 43.77 -41.34
N THR A 3 -3.16 42.47 -41.50
CA THR A 3 -3.70 41.52 -40.50
C THR A 3 -2.62 41.27 -39.45
N LEU A 4 -2.90 41.66 -38.21
CA LEU A 4 -2.07 41.33 -37.04
C LEU A 4 -2.46 39.93 -36.53
N PHE A 5 -1.51 38.98 -36.49
CA PHE A 5 -1.66 37.73 -35.80
C PHE A 5 -1.19 37.90 -34.35
N LEU A 6 -2.10 37.78 -33.40
CA LEU A 6 -1.76 37.63 -31.98
C LEU A 6 -1.40 36.17 -31.71
N ALA A 7 -0.16 35.91 -31.33
CA ALA A 7 0.26 34.61 -30.81
C ALA A 7 -0.03 34.56 -29.29
N ALA A 8 -0.93 33.70 -28.88
CA ALA A 8 -1.17 33.42 -27.45
C ALA A 8 -0.12 32.44 -26.96
N ALA A 9 0.76 32.85 -26.06
CA ALA A 9 1.69 31.99 -25.35
C ALA A 9 0.95 31.33 -24.19
N ALA A 10 0.77 30.01 -24.27
CA ALA A 10 0.27 29.22 -23.15
C ALA A 10 1.40 29.00 -22.13
N LEU A 11 1.28 29.61 -20.94
CA LEU A 11 2.14 29.28 -19.80
C LEU A 11 1.70 27.89 -19.26
N ALA A 12 2.54 26.87 -19.43
CA ALA A 12 2.39 25.62 -18.73
C ALA A 12 2.81 25.82 -17.26
N LEU A 13 1.85 25.81 -16.34
CA LEU A 13 2.14 25.70 -14.90
C LEU A 13 2.65 24.30 -14.63
N SER A 14 3.95 24.16 -14.42
CA SER A 14 4.52 22.94 -13.85
C SER A 14 4.16 22.90 -12.37
N ALA A 15 3.23 22.04 -11.99
CA ALA A 15 2.96 21.73 -10.59
C ALA A 15 4.19 20.99 -10.04
N SER A 16 4.99 21.66 -9.21
CA SER A 16 6.06 21.00 -8.45
C SER A 16 5.43 20.05 -7.45
N ALA A 17 5.94 18.80 -7.39
CA ALA A 17 5.57 17.88 -6.32
C ALA A 17 5.93 18.54 -4.97
N PRO A 18 5.10 18.38 -3.92
CA PRO A 18 5.44 18.89 -2.60
C PRO A 18 6.74 18.27 -2.12
N ALA A 19 7.58 19.07 -1.47
CA ALA A 19 8.81 18.58 -0.85
C ALA A 19 8.48 17.61 0.29
N PRO A 20 9.33 16.60 0.57
CA PRO A 20 9.16 15.74 1.74
C PRO A 20 9.01 16.57 3.01
N GLY A 21 8.14 16.12 3.92
CA GLY A 21 8.02 16.72 5.24
C GLY A 21 9.38 16.69 5.97
N ALA A 22 9.68 17.71 6.74
CA ALA A 22 10.93 17.74 7.50
C ALA A 22 10.97 16.57 8.50
N GLY A 23 11.88 15.61 8.30
CA GLY A 23 12.02 14.42 9.14
C GLY A 23 11.49 13.12 8.53
N GLU A 24 10.79 13.15 7.38
CA GLU A 24 10.39 11.93 6.68
C GLU A 24 11.60 11.31 5.95
N PRO A 25 11.80 9.96 6.01
CA PRO A 25 12.88 9.30 5.30
C PRO A 25 12.69 9.41 3.79
N ASP A 26 13.78 9.54 3.05
CA ASP A 26 13.74 9.43 1.59
C ASP A 26 13.56 7.95 1.15
N LEU A 27 13.21 7.75 -0.12
CA LEU A 27 12.95 6.41 -0.65
C LEU A 27 14.19 5.51 -0.62
N ALA A 28 15.40 6.08 -0.74
CA ALA A 28 16.64 5.32 -0.68
C ALA A 28 16.93 4.83 0.76
N ALA A 29 16.63 5.65 1.76
CA ALA A 29 16.72 5.25 3.17
C ALA A 29 15.75 4.13 3.51
N ILE A 30 14.50 4.20 3.03
CA ILE A 30 13.50 3.13 3.19
C ILE A 30 13.99 1.84 2.55
N ARG A 31 14.45 1.90 1.30
CA ARG A 31 15.01 0.75 0.61
C ARG A 31 16.15 0.12 1.41
N THR A 32 17.10 0.93 1.89
CA THR A 32 18.24 0.46 2.68
C THR A 32 17.79 -0.21 3.98
N ALA A 33 16.83 0.37 4.70
CA ALA A 33 16.31 -0.18 5.95
C ALA A 33 15.61 -1.53 5.76
N ALA A 34 14.89 -1.71 4.63
CA ALA A 34 14.14 -2.92 4.32
C ALA A 34 14.95 -3.96 3.50
N GLU A 35 16.16 -3.66 3.05
CA GLU A 35 16.98 -4.54 2.19
C GLU A 35 17.17 -5.94 2.78
N ARG A 36 17.33 -6.06 4.11
CA ARG A 36 17.47 -7.34 4.80
C ARG A 36 16.29 -8.28 4.61
N PHE A 37 15.13 -7.75 4.33
CA PHE A 37 13.89 -8.49 4.12
C PHE A 37 13.74 -9.05 2.70
N GLN A 38 14.75 -8.88 1.82
CA GLN A 38 14.83 -9.66 0.58
C GLN A 38 14.91 -11.17 0.91
N ASP A 39 15.45 -11.53 2.07
CA ASP A 39 15.29 -12.88 2.64
C ASP A 39 14.03 -12.89 3.52
N VAL A 40 12.97 -13.53 3.03
CA VAL A 40 11.70 -13.65 3.76
C VAL A 40 11.85 -14.35 5.13
N ASN A 41 12.87 -15.21 5.32
CA ASN A 41 13.11 -15.85 6.62
C ASN A 41 13.57 -14.82 7.66
N VAL A 42 14.29 -13.78 7.26
CA VAL A 42 14.65 -12.67 8.15
C VAL A 42 13.38 -11.90 8.56
N ALA A 43 12.46 -11.63 7.62
CA ALA A 43 11.19 -11.01 7.93
C ALA A 43 10.37 -11.84 8.93
N ILE A 44 10.25 -13.16 8.71
CA ILE A 44 9.55 -14.08 9.61
C ILE A 44 10.20 -14.08 10.99
N ALA A 45 11.52 -14.13 11.07
CA ALA A 45 12.26 -14.10 12.34
C ALA A 45 12.06 -12.79 13.12
N GLU A 46 11.81 -11.67 12.41
CA GLU A 46 11.48 -10.38 13.00
C GLU A 46 9.98 -10.18 13.28
N GLY A 47 9.15 -11.21 13.07
CA GLY A 47 7.73 -11.22 13.46
C GLY A 47 6.76 -10.86 12.34
N TYR A 48 7.21 -10.73 11.10
CA TYR A 48 6.30 -10.60 9.97
C TYR A 48 5.66 -11.95 9.66
N MET A 49 4.37 -11.95 9.37
CA MET A 49 3.63 -13.17 9.00
C MET A 49 2.63 -12.89 7.88
N PRO A 50 2.44 -13.83 6.94
CA PRO A 50 1.41 -13.70 5.94
C PRO A 50 0.04 -13.95 6.55
N PRO A 51 -1.06 -13.45 5.95
CA PRO A 51 -2.41 -13.84 6.33
C PRO A 51 -2.65 -15.34 6.05
N PRO A 52 -3.68 -15.94 6.67
CA PRO A 52 -4.05 -17.32 6.37
C PRO A 52 -4.29 -17.55 4.87
N GLY A 53 -3.67 -18.59 4.31
CA GLY A 53 -3.75 -18.90 2.88
C GLY A 53 -2.81 -18.11 2.00
N SER A 54 -2.11 -17.09 2.54
CA SER A 54 -1.13 -16.26 1.80
C SER A 54 -1.67 -15.76 0.44
N PRO A 55 -2.85 -15.12 0.39
CA PRO A 55 -3.40 -14.65 -0.87
C PRO A 55 -2.46 -13.62 -1.52
N CYS A 56 -2.34 -13.70 -2.84
CA CYS A 56 -1.65 -12.72 -3.64
C CYS A 56 -2.70 -11.74 -4.20
N GLU A 57 -2.68 -10.49 -3.76
CA GLU A 57 -3.71 -9.51 -4.07
C GLU A 57 -3.52 -8.95 -5.49
N THR A 58 -4.58 -9.03 -6.30
CA THR A 58 -4.61 -8.51 -7.67
C THR A 58 -5.62 -7.39 -7.81
N ALA A 59 -5.36 -6.42 -8.69
CA ALA A 59 -6.31 -5.36 -9.01
C ALA A 59 -7.66 -5.94 -9.46
N GLU A 60 -7.66 -6.97 -10.32
CA GLU A 60 -8.88 -7.62 -10.79
C GLU A 60 -9.68 -8.29 -9.67
N GLY A 61 -8.99 -8.98 -8.73
CA GLY A 61 -9.63 -9.60 -7.56
C GLY A 61 -10.27 -8.59 -6.63
N MET A 62 -9.84 -7.34 -6.68
CA MET A 62 -10.33 -6.20 -5.89
C MET A 62 -11.30 -5.29 -6.68
N GLY A 63 -11.79 -5.73 -7.85
CA GLY A 63 -12.77 -4.99 -8.65
C GLY A 63 -12.19 -3.89 -9.54
N HIS A 64 -10.86 -3.79 -9.63
CA HIS A 64 -10.16 -2.84 -10.49
C HIS A 64 -9.83 -3.44 -11.87
N GLY A 65 -9.24 -2.65 -12.76
CA GLY A 65 -8.84 -3.13 -14.07
C GLY A 65 -7.67 -4.13 -13.99
N ALA A 66 -7.77 -5.29 -14.67
CA ALA A 66 -6.69 -6.28 -14.70
C ALA A 66 -5.33 -5.71 -15.18
N GLY A 67 -5.35 -4.63 -15.99
CA GLY A 67 -4.14 -3.93 -16.45
C GLY A 67 -3.42 -3.12 -15.37
N GLU A 68 -4.02 -2.92 -14.18
CA GLU A 68 -3.38 -2.25 -13.06
C GLU A 68 -2.37 -3.16 -12.33
N GLY A 69 -2.42 -4.47 -12.56
CA GLY A 69 -1.47 -5.44 -12.03
C GLY A 69 -1.86 -5.98 -10.66
N SER A 70 -0.89 -6.04 -9.75
CA SER A 70 -1.09 -6.66 -8.43
C SER A 70 -0.39 -5.86 -7.33
N MET A 71 -0.80 -6.10 -6.10
CA MET A 71 -0.05 -5.70 -4.91
C MET A 71 1.01 -6.77 -4.58
N GLY A 72 0.63 -8.03 -4.50
CA GLY A 72 1.44 -9.13 -4.02
C GLY A 72 0.90 -9.76 -2.74
N ILE A 73 1.76 -10.46 -1.99
CA ILE A 73 1.42 -11.07 -0.71
C ILE A 73 1.89 -10.13 0.41
N HIS A 74 0.97 -9.73 1.29
CA HIS A 74 1.26 -8.87 2.42
C HIS A 74 1.74 -9.70 3.63
N TYR A 75 2.88 -9.34 4.19
CA TYR A 75 3.41 -9.89 5.43
C TYR A 75 3.30 -8.83 6.52
N PHE A 76 2.50 -9.07 7.53
CA PHE A 76 2.15 -8.11 8.57
C PHE A 76 2.99 -8.26 9.82
N ARG A 77 3.25 -7.14 10.50
CA ARG A 77 3.75 -7.05 11.88
C ARG A 77 2.58 -6.73 12.82
N PRO A 78 1.90 -7.75 13.39
CA PRO A 78 0.72 -7.53 14.23
C PRO A 78 0.97 -6.61 15.43
N ASP A 79 2.18 -6.65 15.98
CA ASP A 79 2.58 -5.78 17.10
C ASP A 79 2.63 -4.29 16.70
N LEU A 80 3.13 -3.95 15.49
CA LEU A 80 3.15 -2.58 14.99
C LEU A 80 1.75 -2.07 14.61
N LEU A 81 0.90 -2.96 14.09
CA LEU A 81 -0.49 -2.67 13.77
C LEU A 81 -1.40 -2.64 15.02
N GLY A 82 -0.88 -3.10 16.16
CA GLY A 82 -1.67 -3.22 17.39
C GLY A 82 -2.78 -4.26 17.31
N ILE A 83 -2.62 -5.30 16.45
CA ILE A 83 -3.58 -6.40 16.31
C ILE A 83 -3.36 -7.37 17.47
N THR A 84 -4.39 -7.55 18.31
CA THR A 84 -4.30 -8.39 19.51
C THR A 84 -5.26 -9.59 19.49
N ALA A 85 -6.12 -9.68 18.47
CA ALA A 85 -7.15 -10.71 18.36
C ALA A 85 -7.36 -11.12 16.89
N PRO A 86 -7.85 -12.35 16.63
CA PRO A 86 -8.27 -12.74 15.30
C PRO A 86 -9.44 -11.91 14.80
N PRO A 87 -9.71 -11.89 13.48
CA PRO A 87 -10.82 -11.13 12.91
C PRO A 87 -12.18 -11.54 13.49
N ASN A 88 -13.01 -10.55 13.82
CA ASN A 88 -14.39 -10.78 14.27
C ASN A 88 -15.27 -9.51 14.10
N PRO A 89 -16.01 -9.34 13.05
CA PRO A 89 -15.90 -10.01 11.74
C PRO A 89 -14.66 -9.58 10.95
N ARG A 90 -14.07 -8.42 11.27
CA ARG A 90 -12.92 -7.82 10.58
C ARG A 90 -11.70 -7.75 11.47
N VAL A 91 -10.53 -7.74 10.85
CA VAL A 91 -9.27 -7.45 11.55
C VAL A 91 -9.31 -6.00 12.03
N THR A 92 -9.01 -5.78 13.30
CA THR A 92 -8.86 -4.44 13.88
C THR A 92 -7.62 -4.38 14.76
N GLY A 93 -7.15 -3.16 15.02
CA GLY A 93 -6.01 -2.91 15.88
C GLY A 93 -6.02 -1.49 16.43
N ASN A 94 -5.07 -1.21 17.30
CA ASN A 94 -4.94 0.11 17.96
C ASN A 94 -3.58 0.77 17.71
N GLY A 95 -2.77 0.24 16.81
CA GLY A 95 -1.50 0.83 16.41
C GLY A 95 -1.70 2.09 15.57
N THR A 96 -0.79 3.06 15.77
CA THR A 96 -0.72 4.30 14.97
C THR A 96 0.65 4.45 14.32
N HIS A 97 1.28 3.32 13.98
CA HIS A 97 2.62 3.25 13.43
C HIS A 97 2.67 3.73 11.98
N THR A 98 3.56 4.68 11.67
CA THR A 98 3.73 5.25 10.32
C THR A 98 5.20 5.33 9.86
N ASP A 99 6.13 4.72 10.61
CA ASP A 99 7.57 4.78 10.30
C ASP A 99 7.96 3.82 9.18
N PHE A 100 8.28 4.34 8.00
CA PHE A 100 8.74 3.55 6.85
C PHE A 100 10.17 3.02 6.97
N LEU A 101 10.98 3.44 7.96
CA LEU A 101 12.26 2.78 8.25
C LEU A 101 12.07 1.46 9.00
N ASN A 102 10.90 1.25 9.60
CA ASN A 102 10.48 0.01 10.23
C ASN A 102 9.03 -0.30 9.81
N PRO A 103 8.77 -0.62 8.52
CA PRO A 103 7.42 -0.72 7.99
C PRO A 103 6.59 -1.80 8.70
N ALA A 104 5.30 -1.56 8.86
CA ALA A 104 4.40 -2.53 9.47
C ALA A 104 4.03 -3.68 8.53
N ILE A 105 4.22 -3.50 7.21
CA ILE A 105 3.86 -4.46 6.18
C ILE A 105 4.99 -4.54 5.14
N LEU A 106 5.32 -5.76 4.74
CA LEU A 106 6.21 -6.06 3.62
C LEU A 106 5.40 -6.74 2.52
N ILE A 107 5.64 -6.36 1.26
CA ILE A 107 4.89 -6.90 0.13
C ILE A 107 5.82 -7.72 -0.74
N TYR A 108 5.45 -8.98 -0.96
CA TYR A 108 6.24 -9.94 -1.74
C TYR A 108 5.52 -10.37 -3.01
N GLU A 109 6.25 -10.40 -4.11
CA GLU A 109 5.83 -11.04 -5.35
C GLU A 109 6.26 -12.49 -5.34
N PRO A 110 5.33 -13.47 -5.46
CA PRO A 110 5.69 -14.88 -5.59
C PRO A 110 6.30 -15.15 -6.96
N GLN A 111 7.43 -15.88 -6.97
CA GLN A 111 8.16 -16.22 -8.18
C GLN A 111 7.79 -17.62 -8.69
N ALA A 112 8.09 -17.92 -9.95
CA ALA A 112 7.77 -19.20 -10.59
C ALA A 112 8.46 -20.40 -9.94
N ASP A 113 9.58 -20.20 -9.26
CA ASP A 113 10.33 -21.25 -8.54
C ASP A 113 9.85 -21.43 -7.08
N GLY A 114 8.81 -20.69 -6.68
CA GLY A 114 8.24 -20.72 -5.33
C GLY A 114 8.95 -19.78 -4.34
N SER A 115 9.98 -19.06 -4.76
CA SER A 115 10.60 -18.01 -3.93
C SER A 115 9.73 -16.76 -3.86
N LEU A 116 10.06 -15.86 -2.93
CA LEU A 116 9.39 -14.59 -2.75
C LEU A 116 10.38 -13.44 -2.99
N GLN A 117 9.99 -12.45 -3.77
CA GLN A 117 10.77 -11.23 -3.99
C GLN A 117 10.09 -10.06 -3.30
N LEU A 118 10.79 -9.37 -2.38
CA LEU A 118 10.29 -8.13 -1.79
C LEU A 118 10.16 -7.07 -2.89
N VAL A 119 8.98 -6.47 -3.03
CA VAL A 119 8.68 -5.47 -4.07
C VAL A 119 8.31 -4.11 -3.50
N ALA A 120 7.66 -4.08 -2.34
CA ALA A 120 7.24 -2.85 -1.69
C ALA A 120 7.21 -2.99 -0.17
N VAL A 121 7.08 -1.86 0.50
CA VAL A 121 6.75 -1.75 1.93
C VAL A 121 5.46 -0.94 2.08
N GLU A 122 4.79 -1.13 3.22
CA GLU A 122 3.53 -0.46 3.48
C GLU A 122 3.38 -0.16 4.97
N ASN A 123 2.63 0.91 5.27
CA ASN A 123 2.09 1.15 6.61
C ASN A 123 0.58 1.32 6.53
N LEU A 124 -0.09 0.79 7.55
CA LEU A 124 -1.53 0.85 7.74
C LEU A 124 -1.81 1.33 9.16
N VAL A 125 -2.79 2.23 9.31
CA VAL A 125 -3.33 2.63 10.62
C VAL A 125 -4.85 2.51 10.60
N PHE A 126 -5.43 1.89 11.63
CA PHE A 126 -6.88 1.80 11.74
C PHE A 126 -7.48 3.18 12.01
N GLU A 127 -8.55 3.53 11.30
CA GLU A 127 -9.16 4.86 11.36
C GLU A 127 -9.56 5.23 12.80
N ASP A 128 -10.23 4.33 13.52
CA ASP A 128 -10.68 4.57 14.89
C ASP A 128 -9.49 4.84 15.84
N ALA A 129 -8.41 4.05 15.70
CA ALA A 129 -7.19 4.23 16.52
C ALA A 129 -6.50 5.56 16.19
N TRP A 130 -6.41 5.91 14.92
CA TRP A 130 -5.80 7.15 14.46
C TRP A 130 -6.57 8.38 14.94
N ARG A 131 -7.91 8.35 14.84
CA ARG A 131 -8.76 9.43 15.36
C ARG A 131 -8.75 9.51 16.87
N ALA A 132 -8.74 8.37 17.58
CA ALA A 132 -8.61 8.33 19.04
C ALA A 132 -7.27 8.92 19.53
N ALA A 133 -6.22 8.87 18.72
CA ALA A 133 -4.94 9.54 18.98
C ALA A 133 -4.98 11.06 18.71
N GLY A 134 -6.12 11.63 18.29
CA GLY A 134 -6.33 13.07 18.15
C GLY A 134 -6.06 13.61 16.74
N HIS A 135 -6.08 12.76 15.71
CA HIS A 135 -5.87 13.18 14.33
C HIS A 135 -7.18 13.36 13.57
N ASP A 136 -7.41 14.52 12.94
CA ASP A 136 -8.63 14.84 12.19
C ASP A 136 -8.60 14.33 10.74
N GLY A 137 -7.41 14.21 10.15
CA GLY A 137 -7.20 13.77 8.76
C GLY A 137 -6.36 12.50 8.68
N PRO A 138 -6.21 11.88 7.48
CA PRO A 138 -5.34 10.73 7.28
C PRO A 138 -3.87 11.08 7.58
N PRO A 139 -3.02 10.09 7.90
CA PRO A 139 -1.57 10.32 7.92
C PRO A 139 -1.10 10.76 6.53
N THR A 140 0.06 11.41 6.49
CA THR A 140 0.68 11.81 5.22
C THR A 140 2.09 11.25 5.11
N PHE A 141 2.54 11.00 3.89
CA PHE A 141 3.91 10.66 3.59
C PHE A 141 4.34 11.37 2.29
N HIS A 142 5.47 12.08 2.31
CA HIS A 142 5.94 12.95 1.22
C HIS A 142 4.85 13.92 0.74
N GLY A 143 4.08 14.48 1.68
CA GLY A 143 3.00 15.42 1.40
C GLY A 143 1.76 14.80 0.73
N ARG A 144 1.67 13.47 0.66
CA ARG A 144 0.52 12.74 0.12
C ARG A 144 -0.25 12.09 1.27
N PRO A 145 -1.57 12.27 1.35
CA PRO A 145 -2.39 11.56 2.33
C PRO A 145 -2.38 10.05 2.03
N TYR A 146 -2.44 9.23 3.07
CA TYR A 146 -2.71 7.80 2.94
C TYR A 146 -4.08 7.60 2.30
N GLU A 147 -4.26 6.49 1.60
CA GLU A 147 -5.54 6.10 1.02
C GLU A 147 -6.50 5.65 2.12
N HIS A 148 -7.76 6.02 1.98
CA HIS A 148 -8.81 5.65 2.94
C HIS A 148 -9.51 4.39 2.42
N MET A 149 -9.29 3.29 3.11
CA MET A 149 -9.85 1.99 2.79
C MET A 149 -11.08 1.73 3.65
N VAL A 150 -12.23 1.79 3.01
CA VAL A 150 -13.55 1.60 3.63
C VAL A 150 -14.49 0.98 2.60
N ASP A 151 -15.38 0.09 3.04
CA ASP A 151 -16.37 -0.51 2.14
C ASP A 151 -17.36 0.51 1.63
N ASP A 152 -17.63 0.44 0.34
CA ASP A 152 -18.76 1.13 -0.28
C ASP A 152 -20.01 0.24 -0.17
N PRO A 153 -21.05 0.63 0.60
CA PRO A 153 -22.26 -0.17 0.74
C PRO A 153 -23.05 -0.31 -0.58
N ALA A 154 -22.70 0.42 -1.63
CA ALA A 154 -23.30 0.30 -2.95
C ALA A 154 -22.69 -0.82 -3.79
N THR A 155 -21.57 -1.39 -3.39
CA THR A 155 -20.90 -2.50 -4.08
C THR A 155 -20.93 -3.79 -3.27
N PRO A 156 -20.81 -4.97 -3.88
CA PRO A 156 -20.64 -6.23 -3.17
C PRO A 156 -19.16 -6.52 -2.84
N MET A 157 -18.25 -5.57 -3.11
CA MET A 157 -16.83 -5.75 -2.91
C MET A 157 -16.45 -5.45 -1.45
N ASP A 158 -15.38 -6.05 -1.01
CA ASP A 158 -14.72 -5.77 0.27
C ASP A 158 -13.50 -4.87 0.00
N GLU A 159 -13.74 -3.57 -0.14
CA GLU A 159 -12.71 -2.59 -0.44
C GLU A 159 -11.71 -2.43 0.71
N ALA A 160 -12.12 -2.76 1.92
CA ALA A 160 -11.26 -2.72 3.12
C ALA A 160 -10.53 -4.06 3.40
N HIS A 161 -10.62 -5.06 2.50
CA HIS A 161 -9.82 -6.31 2.51
C HIS A 161 -9.85 -7.08 3.85
N MET A 162 -11.03 -7.30 4.40
CA MET A 162 -11.25 -7.94 5.70
C MET A 162 -10.76 -7.13 6.91
N PHE A 163 -10.23 -5.93 6.70
CA PHE A 163 -9.87 -5.01 7.79
C PHE A 163 -11.02 -4.07 8.15
N ALA A 164 -11.04 -3.59 9.37
CA ALA A 164 -11.86 -2.44 9.75
C ALA A 164 -11.39 -1.19 8.96
N PRO A 165 -12.21 -0.13 8.84
CA PRO A 165 -11.79 1.09 8.15
C PRO A 165 -10.42 1.56 8.57
N HIS A 166 -9.56 1.85 7.59
CA HIS A 166 -8.15 2.17 7.83
C HIS A 166 -7.60 3.13 6.77
N PHE A 167 -6.42 3.65 7.05
CA PHE A 167 -5.62 4.40 6.10
C PHE A 167 -4.35 3.61 5.81
N ASP A 168 -3.99 3.44 4.56
CA ASP A 168 -2.78 2.74 4.13
C ASP A 168 -1.93 3.52 3.13
N ARG A 169 -0.68 3.11 3.00
CA ARG A 169 0.25 3.70 2.03
C ARG A 169 1.28 2.69 1.58
N HIS A 170 1.22 2.33 0.30
CA HIS A 170 2.24 1.56 -0.40
C HIS A 170 3.44 2.43 -0.77
N VAL A 171 4.65 1.86 -0.70
CA VAL A 171 5.89 2.49 -1.17
C VAL A 171 6.71 1.47 -1.96
N TRP A 172 6.71 1.60 -3.30
CA TRP A 172 7.38 0.70 -4.23
C TRP A 172 8.87 1.02 -4.34
N VAL A 173 9.68 0.52 -3.41
CA VAL A 173 11.13 0.79 -3.37
C VAL A 173 12.01 -0.32 -3.95
N PHE A 174 11.44 -1.50 -4.26
CA PHE A 174 12.18 -2.63 -4.83
C PHE A 174 11.71 -3.04 -6.23
N ARG A 175 10.56 -2.54 -6.69
CA ARG A 175 10.01 -2.77 -8.02
C ARG A 175 9.54 -1.44 -8.60
N ASP A 176 10.04 -1.08 -9.78
CA ASP A 176 9.55 0.11 -10.48
C ASP A 176 8.05 -0.01 -10.74
N ASN A 177 7.32 1.06 -10.43
CA ASN A 177 5.89 1.13 -10.66
C ASN A 177 5.57 2.26 -11.65
N PRO A 178 5.16 1.94 -12.89
CA PRO A 178 4.82 2.96 -13.89
C PRO A 178 3.59 3.79 -13.49
N SER A 179 2.72 3.27 -12.60
CA SER A 179 1.58 4.01 -12.06
C SER A 179 1.98 4.99 -10.96
N GLY A 180 3.23 4.92 -10.47
CA GLY A 180 3.80 5.79 -9.44
C GLY A 180 4.24 5.03 -8.20
N VAL A 181 5.23 5.59 -7.49
CA VAL A 181 5.86 4.96 -6.32
C VAL A 181 4.90 4.74 -5.14
N PHE A 182 3.77 5.42 -5.11
CA PHE A 182 2.74 5.34 -4.07
C PHE A 182 1.40 4.77 -4.57
N ALA A 183 1.32 4.28 -5.81
CA ALA A 183 0.09 3.68 -6.32
C ALA A 183 -0.21 2.35 -5.61
N PRO A 184 -1.49 1.99 -5.39
CA PRO A 184 -1.86 0.76 -4.69
C PRO A 184 -1.43 -0.50 -5.44
N PHE A 185 -1.57 -0.51 -6.77
CA PHE A 185 -1.21 -1.64 -7.63
C PHE A 185 0.01 -1.32 -8.49
N ASN A 186 0.70 -2.38 -8.92
CA ASN A 186 1.84 -2.28 -9.81
C ASN A 186 1.68 -3.25 -11.01
N PRO A 187 1.57 -2.73 -12.25
CA PRO A 187 1.45 -3.58 -13.44
C PRO A 187 2.68 -4.48 -13.71
N ASN A 188 3.79 -4.21 -13.04
CA ASN A 188 5.01 -5.03 -13.10
C ASN A 188 5.09 -6.11 -11.99
N VAL A 189 4.02 -6.29 -11.21
CA VAL A 189 3.88 -7.32 -10.16
C VAL A 189 2.79 -8.30 -10.56
N HIS A 190 3.06 -9.60 -10.45
CA HIS A 190 2.19 -10.65 -10.93
C HIS A 190 1.90 -11.70 -9.85
N CYS A 191 0.64 -12.10 -9.76
CA CYS A 191 0.21 -13.22 -8.93
C CYS A 191 0.06 -14.47 -9.82
N PRO A 192 0.75 -15.59 -9.51
CA PRO A 192 0.56 -16.85 -10.23
C PRO A 192 -0.89 -17.32 -10.17
N SER A 193 -1.36 -17.97 -11.25
CA SER A 193 -2.69 -18.56 -11.31
C SER A 193 -2.88 -19.54 -10.12
N GLY A 194 -3.96 -19.34 -9.36
CA GLY A 194 -4.30 -20.14 -8.17
C GLY A 194 -3.78 -19.59 -6.83
N MET A 195 -2.97 -18.53 -6.82
CA MET A 195 -2.59 -17.77 -5.62
C MET A 195 -3.29 -16.40 -5.54
N ALA A 196 -3.91 -15.96 -6.65
CA ALA A 196 -4.70 -14.74 -6.65
C ALA A 196 -5.87 -14.88 -5.65
N SER A 197 -6.10 -13.87 -4.82
CA SER A 197 -7.31 -13.82 -3.98
C SER A 197 -8.52 -13.90 -4.89
N ALA A 198 -9.40 -14.88 -4.62
CA ALA A 198 -10.75 -14.84 -5.17
C ALA A 198 -11.42 -13.63 -4.53
N GLY A 199 -11.96 -12.71 -5.35
CA GLY A 199 -12.56 -11.47 -4.88
C GLY A 199 -13.43 -11.73 -3.64
N HIS A 200 -13.11 -11.04 -2.55
CA HIS A 200 -13.87 -11.16 -1.33
C HIS A 200 -15.22 -10.47 -1.58
N HIS A 201 -16.26 -11.29 -1.82
CA HIS A 201 -17.62 -10.78 -1.81
C HIS A 201 -18.01 -10.55 -0.35
N GLY A 202 -18.11 -9.29 0.06
CA GLY A 202 -18.57 -8.89 1.38
C GLY A 202 -20.00 -9.41 1.62
N HIS A 203 -20.25 -9.94 2.80
CA HIS A 203 -21.58 -10.34 3.28
C HIS A 203 -22.03 -9.36 4.35
#